data_da13fb330de5e33cb8190c4cf9aab332
#
_entry.id   da13fb330de5e33cb8190c4cf9aab332
#
_cell.length_a   1.000
_cell.length_b   1.000
_cell.length_c   1.000
_cell.angle_alpha   90.00
_cell.angle_beta   90.00
_cell.angle_gamma   90.00
#
_symmetry.space_group_name_H-M   'P 1'
#
loop_
_entity.id
_entity.type
_entity.pdbx_description
1 polymer ?
#
loop_
_entity_poly.entity_id
_entity_poly.type
_entity_poly.pdbx_seq_one_letter_code
_entity_poly.pdbx_strand_id
1 'polypeptide(L)'
;MSRAIPLAVLLVLVALAPAAAGEKEQGKKKGTKDKEPKGPAASVTVDFTSEQRQAVDAYFVETHGRGGCPPGLAKKNNGCLPPGQAKKRYAVGRPLPPVVGTRPPAAEVRVRIGDPPEGYLYVMVDGDLLKLAVGTMLVVDAIDGLVK
;
A
#
# COMPACT_ATOMS: atom_id res chain seq x y z
N MET A 1 -2.25 -17.14 -52.79
CA MET A 1 -3.52 -16.41 -52.97
C MET A 1 -3.44 -15.12 -52.17
N SER A 2 -3.02 -14.07 -52.89
CA SER A 2 -2.82 -12.73 -52.32
C SER A 2 -4.14 -11.99 -52.23
N ARG A 3 -4.41 -11.37 -51.11
CA ARG A 3 -5.45 -10.34 -51.01
C ARG A 3 -4.85 -9.04 -50.49
N ALA A 4 -4.72 -8.09 -51.42
CA ALA A 4 -4.34 -6.72 -51.19
C ALA A 4 -5.48 -5.95 -50.53
N ILE A 5 -5.16 -5.13 -49.53
CA ILE A 5 -6.07 -4.19 -48.88
C ILE A 5 -5.70 -2.78 -49.37
N PRO A 6 -6.63 -1.97 -49.88
CA PRO A 6 -6.31 -0.62 -50.38
C PRO A 6 -6.17 0.42 -49.27
N LEU A 7 -5.20 1.26 -49.49
CA LEU A 7 -4.88 2.47 -48.69
C LEU A 7 -5.96 3.52 -48.93
N ALA A 8 -6.74 3.85 -47.91
CA ALA A 8 -7.62 5.03 -47.91
C ALA A 8 -6.94 6.20 -47.21
N VAL A 9 -6.55 7.16 -48.03
CA VAL A 9 -6.02 8.48 -47.64
C VAL A 9 -7.18 9.32 -47.08
N LEU A 10 -7.15 9.66 -45.81
CA LEU A 10 -8.09 10.60 -45.23
C LEU A 10 -7.35 11.92 -44.91
N LEU A 11 -7.66 12.92 -45.72
CA LEU A 11 -7.19 14.28 -45.62
C LEU A 11 -7.99 15.00 -44.54
N VAL A 12 -7.36 15.44 -43.44
CA VAL A 12 -8.01 16.25 -42.41
C VAL A 12 -7.53 17.66 -42.49
N LEU A 13 -8.48 18.56 -42.75
CA LEU A 13 -8.32 20.01 -42.80
C LEU A 13 -7.89 20.58 -41.42
N VAL A 14 -6.85 21.39 -41.44
CA VAL A 14 -6.45 22.27 -40.37
C VAL A 14 -7.35 23.52 -40.38
N ALA A 15 -8.15 23.72 -39.37
CA ALA A 15 -8.85 24.98 -39.13
C ALA A 15 -8.08 25.82 -38.12
N LEU A 16 -7.55 26.95 -38.58
CA LEU A 16 -6.96 28.01 -37.77
C LEU A 16 -8.09 28.85 -37.17
N ALA A 17 -8.07 29.12 -35.88
CA ALA A 17 -8.92 30.13 -35.24
C ALA A 17 -8.11 30.98 -34.24
N PRO A 18 -8.43 32.29 -34.11
CA PRO A 18 -7.52 33.30 -33.59
C PRO A 18 -7.58 33.50 -32.07
N ALA A 19 -6.54 34.13 -31.57
CA ALA A 19 -6.35 34.60 -30.20
C ALA A 19 -7.39 35.65 -29.80
N ALA A 20 -7.87 35.60 -28.58
CA ALA A 20 -8.45 36.74 -27.86
C ALA A 20 -7.88 36.76 -26.45
N ALA A 21 -7.25 37.85 -26.09
CA ALA A 21 -6.76 38.21 -24.78
C ALA A 21 -7.92 38.70 -23.90
N GLY A 22 -7.75 38.51 -22.58
CA GLY A 22 -8.58 39.21 -21.57
C GLY A 22 -8.82 38.37 -20.32
N GLU A 23 -8.24 38.81 -19.33
CA GLU A 23 -8.67 39.33 -18.04
C GLU A 23 -8.41 38.46 -16.83
N LYS A 24 -7.71 39.09 -15.88
CA LYS A 24 -7.41 38.65 -14.52
C LYS A 24 -8.67 38.62 -13.69
N GLU A 25 -8.96 37.51 -13.01
CA GLU A 25 -9.72 37.53 -11.76
C GLU A 25 -9.14 36.57 -10.74
N GLN A 26 -8.72 37.15 -9.63
CA GLN A 26 -8.34 36.46 -8.38
C GLN A 26 -9.61 35.91 -7.75
N GLY A 27 -9.82 34.60 -7.89
CA GLY A 27 -10.84 33.84 -7.20
C GLY A 27 -10.22 32.85 -6.23
N LYS A 28 -10.17 33.21 -4.95
CA LYS A 28 -9.88 32.36 -3.79
C LYS A 28 -10.81 31.13 -3.79
N LYS A 29 -10.39 29.99 -4.31
CA LYS A 29 -11.14 28.73 -4.23
C LYS A 29 -10.64 27.87 -3.08
N LYS A 30 -11.48 27.82 -2.07
CA LYS A 30 -11.61 26.86 -0.99
C LYS A 30 -11.49 25.44 -1.56
N GLY A 31 -10.50 24.65 -1.05
CA GLY A 31 -10.30 23.27 -1.49
C GLY A 31 -11.50 22.41 -1.18
N THR A 32 -12.18 22.01 -2.23
CA THR A 32 -13.14 20.92 -2.20
C THR A 32 -12.33 19.62 -2.26
N LYS A 33 -12.40 18.82 -1.21
CA LYS A 33 -11.91 17.44 -1.23
C LYS A 33 -12.78 16.67 -2.21
N ASP A 34 -12.26 16.44 -3.39
CA ASP A 34 -12.85 15.51 -4.35
C ASP A 34 -12.78 14.10 -3.75
N LYS A 35 -13.95 13.66 -3.31
CA LYS A 35 -14.20 12.30 -2.88
C LYS A 35 -14.33 11.49 -4.16
N GLU A 36 -13.25 10.80 -4.52
CA GLU A 36 -13.23 9.85 -5.64
C GLU A 36 -14.36 8.82 -5.47
N PRO A 37 -15.18 8.59 -6.50
CA PRO A 37 -16.31 7.65 -6.40
C PRO A 37 -15.74 6.22 -6.36
N LYS A 38 -15.93 5.57 -5.22
CA LYS A 38 -15.63 4.16 -5.00
C LYS A 38 -16.62 3.31 -5.80
N GLY A 39 -16.31 3.09 -7.08
CA GLY A 39 -16.99 2.09 -7.91
C GLY A 39 -16.46 0.69 -7.61
N PRO A 40 -17.26 -0.37 -7.73
CA PRO A 40 -16.83 -1.74 -7.53
C PRO A 40 -16.08 -2.23 -8.78
N ALA A 41 -14.83 -1.80 -8.94
CA ALA A 41 -13.89 -2.55 -9.76
C ALA A 41 -13.26 -3.58 -8.80
N ALA A 42 -13.29 -4.86 -9.19
CA ALA A 42 -12.48 -5.89 -8.57
C ALA A 42 -11.00 -5.60 -8.88
N SER A 43 -10.49 -4.54 -8.30
CA SER A 43 -9.06 -4.31 -8.16
C SER A 43 -8.58 -5.40 -7.23
N VAL A 44 -7.70 -6.26 -7.71
CA VAL A 44 -6.87 -7.12 -6.86
C VAL A 44 -6.17 -6.15 -5.92
N THR A 45 -6.73 -5.96 -4.73
CA THR A 45 -6.15 -5.08 -3.72
C THR A 45 -4.86 -5.76 -3.28
N VAL A 46 -3.77 -5.19 -3.73
CA VAL A 46 -2.43 -5.69 -3.42
C VAL A 46 -2.13 -5.51 -1.93
N ASP A 47 -2.87 -4.62 -1.26
CA ASP A 47 -2.76 -4.32 0.16
C ASP A 47 -3.47 -5.37 1.04
N PHE A 48 -3.16 -5.40 2.32
CA PHE A 48 -3.93 -6.18 3.28
C PHE A 48 -5.34 -5.60 3.43
N THR A 49 -6.36 -6.46 3.39
CA THR A 49 -7.73 -6.02 3.64
C THR A 49 -7.94 -5.68 5.12
N SER A 50 -9.02 -4.97 5.43
CA SER A 50 -9.40 -4.65 6.81
C SER A 50 -9.62 -5.91 7.64
N GLU A 51 -10.23 -6.94 7.05
CA GLU A 51 -10.48 -8.22 7.68
C GLU A 51 -9.17 -8.96 7.99
N GLN A 52 -8.21 -8.96 7.05
CA GLN A 52 -6.89 -9.55 7.26
C GLN A 52 -6.14 -8.83 8.40
N ARG A 53 -6.18 -7.50 8.45
CA ARG A 53 -5.55 -6.72 9.53
C ARG A 53 -6.15 -7.09 10.89
N GLN A 54 -7.49 -7.13 11.00
CA GLN A 54 -8.19 -7.49 12.23
C GLN A 54 -7.88 -8.93 12.66
N ALA A 55 -7.85 -9.88 11.73
CA ALA A 55 -7.55 -11.28 12.02
C ALA A 55 -6.12 -11.47 12.54
N VAL A 56 -5.15 -10.71 11.98
CA VAL A 56 -3.76 -10.73 12.44
C VAL A 56 -3.64 -10.09 13.82
N ASP A 57 -4.23 -8.91 14.03
CA ASP A 57 -4.24 -8.25 15.34
C ASP A 57 -4.85 -9.13 16.42
N ALA A 58 -6.00 -9.76 16.14
CA ALA A 58 -6.65 -10.67 17.06
C ALA A 58 -5.74 -11.84 17.45
N TYR A 59 -5.07 -12.47 16.49
CA TYR A 59 -4.14 -13.56 16.74
C TYR A 59 -2.99 -13.13 17.68
N PHE A 60 -2.39 -11.99 17.41
CA PHE A 60 -1.26 -11.52 18.22
C PHE A 60 -1.70 -11.07 19.62
N VAL A 61 -2.89 -10.52 19.76
CA VAL A 61 -3.49 -10.21 21.06
C VAL A 61 -3.79 -11.49 21.86
N GLU A 62 -4.30 -12.54 21.20
CA GLU A 62 -4.57 -13.83 21.84
C GLU A 62 -3.29 -14.54 22.31
N THR A 63 -2.23 -14.50 21.49
CA THR A 63 -0.99 -15.25 21.76
C THR A 63 0.01 -14.51 22.64
N HIS A 64 0.08 -13.18 22.54
CA HIS A 64 1.07 -12.36 23.25
C HIS A 64 0.45 -11.42 24.29
N GLY A 65 -0.89 -11.36 24.35
CA GLY A 65 -1.60 -10.41 25.19
C GLY A 65 -1.51 -8.97 24.68
N ARG A 66 -2.38 -8.12 25.17
CA ARG A 66 -2.23 -6.66 25.01
C ARG A 66 -1.13 -6.19 25.94
N GLY A 67 0.10 -6.17 25.50
CA GLY A 67 1.20 -5.60 26.28
C GLY A 67 0.86 -4.17 26.66
N GLY A 68 0.65 -3.92 27.94
CA GLY A 68 0.35 -2.57 28.45
C GLY A 68 1.50 -1.62 28.09
N CYS A 69 1.21 -0.59 27.32
CA CYS A 69 2.18 0.45 27.00
C CYS A 69 2.52 1.24 28.25
N PRO A 70 3.80 1.33 28.67
CA PRO A 70 4.18 2.21 29.77
C PRO A 70 3.70 3.65 29.52
N PRO A 71 3.19 4.35 30.56
CA PRO A 71 2.58 5.68 30.38
C PRO A 71 3.46 6.71 29.65
N GLY A 72 4.78 6.60 29.78
CA GLY A 72 5.74 7.47 29.08
C GLY A 72 5.88 7.18 27.59
N LEU A 73 5.64 5.96 27.14
CA LEU A 73 5.72 5.55 25.74
C LEU A 73 4.36 5.65 25.03
N ALA A 74 3.26 5.51 25.77
CA ALA A 74 1.89 5.65 25.26
C ALA A 74 1.65 7.02 24.61
N LYS A 75 2.24 8.07 25.19
CA LYS A 75 2.12 9.44 24.70
C LYS A 75 2.82 9.70 23.37
N LYS A 76 3.73 8.84 22.94
CA LYS A 76 4.54 9.03 21.73
C LYS A 76 3.91 8.44 20.47
N ASN A 77 2.82 7.69 20.60
CA ASN A 77 2.08 7.06 19.49
C ASN A 77 2.98 6.28 18.49
N ASN A 78 4.04 5.66 19.00
CA ASN A 78 5.05 4.95 18.23
C ASN A 78 5.06 3.42 18.49
N GLY A 79 3.91 2.85 18.82
CA GLY A 79 3.76 1.44 19.10
C GLY A 79 4.41 0.98 20.42
N CYS A 80 4.58 1.88 21.39
CA CYS A 80 5.21 1.60 22.68
C CYS A 80 6.70 1.25 22.62
N LEU A 81 7.36 1.53 21.52
CA LEU A 81 8.78 1.25 21.36
C LEU A 81 9.66 2.35 21.97
N PRO A 82 10.77 1.99 22.61
CA PRO A 82 11.78 2.97 23.04
C PRO A 82 12.30 3.78 21.83
N PRO A 83 12.75 5.06 22.04
CA PRO A 83 13.17 5.95 20.93
C PRO A 83 14.31 5.39 20.14
N GLY A 84 14.93 4.44 20.15
CA GLY A 84 15.93 3.83 19.26
C GLY A 84 15.37 2.67 18.44
N GLN A 85 14.33 2.01 18.96
CA GLN A 85 13.70 0.84 18.34
C GLN A 85 12.47 1.19 17.50
N ALA A 86 11.98 2.42 17.62
CA ALA A 86 10.84 2.93 16.84
C ALA A 86 11.17 3.20 15.36
N LYS A 87 12.45 3.14 14.96
CA LYS A 87 12.86 3.29 13.56
C LYS A 87 12.66 1.96 12.83
N LYS A 88 11.65 1.89 12.00
CA LYS A 88 11.42 0.75 11.13
C LYS A 88 12.58 0.58 10.15
N ARG A 89 13.04 -0.66 9.97
CA ARG A 89 14.11 -1.00 9.03
C ARG A 89 13.60 -1.23 7.61
N TYR A 90 12.32 -0.96 7.36
CA TYR A 90 11.67 -1.04 6.06
C TYR A 90 10.81 0.20 5.81
N ALA A 91 10.44 0.42 4.57
CA ALA A 91 9.44 1.42 4.17
C ALA A 91 8.54 0.85 3.07
N VAL A 92 7.24 1.07 3.20
CA VAL A 92 6.27 0.71 2.14
C VAL A 92 6.61 1.48 0.87
N GLY A 93 6.53 0.82 -0.27
CA GLY A 93 6.93 1.36 -1.57
C GLY A 93 8.43 1.31 -1.85
N ARG A 94 9.23 0.65 -1.00
CA ARG A 94 10.67 0.47 -1.22
C ARG A 94 11.09 -0.99 -1.09
N PRO A 95 12.12 -1.43 -1.81
CA PRO A 95 12.69 -2.77 -1.62
C PRO A 95 13.19 -2.94 -0.18
N LEU A 96 12.92 -4.12 0.39
CA LEU A 96 13.44 -4.48 1.70
C LEU A 96 14.97 -4.62 1.64
N PRO A 97 15.73 -3.91 2.48
CA PRO A 97 17.18 -4.03 2.47
C PRO A 97 17.63 -5.47 2.80
N PRO A 98 18.62 -6.04 2.11
CA PRO A 98 19.03 -7.43 2.30
C PRO A 98 19.63 -7.72 3.68
N VAL A 99 20.06 -6.68 4.40
CA VAL A 99 20.56 -6.79 5.78
C VAL A 99 19.45 -6.97 6.81
N VAL A 100 18.18 -6.77 6.42
CA VAL A 100 17.03 -6.96 7.29
C VAL A 100 16.66 -8.43 7.32
N GLY A 101 16.78 -9.05 8.49
CA GLY A 101 16.38 -10.44 8.68
C GLY A 101 14.86 -10.61 8.56
N THR A 102 14.44 -11.58 7.76
CA THR A 102 13.04 -11.94 7.59
C THR A 102 12.77 -13.32 8.18
N ARG A 103 11.55 -13.54 8.65
CA ARG A 103 11.04 -14.84 9.11
C ARG A 103 9.70 -15.13 8.43
N PRO A 104 9.35 -16.37 8.15
CA PRO A 104 7.99 -16.70 7.74
C PRO A 104 7.00 -16.37 8.88
N PRO A 105 5.77 -15.93 8.58
CA PRO A 105 4.73 -15.79 9.59
C PRO A 105 4.35 -17.16 10.15
N ALA A 106 3.78 -17.18 11.37
CA ALA A 106 3.25 -18.39 11.96
C ALA A 106 2.19 -19.04 11.05
N ALA A 107 2.08 -20.36 11.09
CA ALA A 107 1.12 -21.10 10.27
C ALA A 107 -0.33 -20.63 10.56
N GLU A 108 -0.63 -20.34 11.81
CA GLU A 108 -1.94 -19.86 12.28
C GLU A 108 -2.29 -18.49 11.68
N VAL A 109 -1.32 -17.62 11.51
CA VAL A 109 -1.51 -16.32 10.83
C VAL A 109 -1.92 -16.58 9.39
N ARG A 110 -1.20 -17.45 8.67
CA ARG A 110 -1.52 -17.80 7.28
C ARG A 110 -2.91 -18.45 7.14
N VAL A 111 -3.30 -19.31 8.08
CA VAL A 111 -4.65 -19.88 8.09
C VAL A 111 -5.73 -18.80 8.22
N ARG A 112 -5.49 -17.76 9.03
CA ARG A 112 -6.46 -16.69 9.25
C ARG A 112 -6.59 -15.70 8.09
N ILE A 113 -5.49 -15.38 7.40
CA ILE A 113 -5.48 -14.37 6.33
C ILE A 113 -5.41 -14.95 4.92
N GLY A 114 -5.26 -16.27 4.81
CA GLY A 114 -5.02 -16.96 3.54
C GLY A 114 -3.56 -16.87 3.07
N ASP A 115 -3.25 -17.62 2.03
CA ASP A 115 -1.95 -17.54 1.38
C ASP A 115 -1.80 -16.20 0.61
N PRO A 116 -0.57 -15.71 0.44
CA PRO A 116 -0.34 -14.50 -0.34
C PRO A 116 -0.78 -14.72 -1.80
N PRO A 117 -1.27 -13.68 -2.48
CA PRO A 117 -1.56 -13.73 -3.90
C PRO A 117 -0.33 -14.13 -4.72
N GLU A 118 -0.55 -14.64 -5.94
CA GLU A 118 0.55 -14.98 -6.84
C GLU A 118 1.49 -13.79 -7.07
N GLY A 119 2.78 -14.03 -7.00
CA GLY A 119 3.81 -12.98 -7.10
C GLY A 119 4.10 -12.23 -5.80
N TYR A 120 3.48 -12.62 -4.68
CA TYR A 120 3.74 -12.02 -3.37
C TYR A 120 4.12 -13.05 -2.33
N LEU A 121 4.73 -12.58 -1.23
CA LEU A 121 5.04 -13.40 -0.08
C LEU A 121 4.80 -12.60 1.22
N TYR A 122 4.49 -13.32 2.29
CA TYR A 122 4.38 -12.76 3.64
C TYR A 122 5.64 -13.05 4.42
N VAL A 123 6.17 -12.02 5.08
CA VAL A 123 7.32 -12.14 5.99
C VAL A 123 7.10 -11.34 7.26
N MET A 124 7.73 -11.79 8.34
CA MET A 124 7.82 -11.04 9.59
C MET A 124 9.17 -10.31 9.65
N VAL A 125 9.13 -9.03 9.98
CA VAL A 125 10.29 -8.17 10.23
C VAL A 125 10.05 -7.38 11.51
N ASP A 126 10.93 -7.50 12.49
CA ASP A 126 10.86 -6.75 13.76
C ASP A 126 9.52 -6.83 14.52
N GLY A 127 8.72 -7.85 14.26
CA GLY A 127 7.39 -8.01 14.86
C GLY A 127 6.26 -7.45 14.01
N ASP A 128 6.56 -6.96 12.81
CA ASP A 128 5.58 -6.51 11.82
C ASP A 128 5.39 -7.57 10.73
N LEU A 129 4.18 -7.67 10.17
CA LEU A 129 3.88 -8.55 9.03
C LEU A 129 3.91 -7.73 7.75
N LEU A 130 4.79 -8.10 6.82
CA LEU A 130 4.96 -7.42 5.54
C LEU A 130 4.48 -8.29 4.38
N LYS A 131 3.90 -7.65 3.38
CA LYS A 131 3.65 -8.22 2.05
C LYS A 131 4.71 -7.71 1.09
N LEU A 132 5.47 -8.62 0.51
CA LEU A 132 6.55 -8.31 -0.43
C LEU A 132 6.22 -8.83 -1.82
N ALA A 133 6.61 -8.09 -2.86
CA ALA A 133 6.60 -8.58 -4.23
C ALA A 133 7.81 -9.49 -4.46
N VAL A 134 7.55 -10.70 -4.98
CA VAL A 134 8.59 -11.68 -5.31
C VAL A 134 9.47 -11.12 -6.44
N GLY A 135 10.78 -11.35 -6.33
CA GLY A 135 11.78 -10.89 -7.31
C GLY A 135 12.36 -9.52 -7.01
N THR A 136 11.54 -8.53 -6.65
CA THR A 136 12.02 -7.18 -6.31
C THR A 136 12.18 -6.94 -4.83
N MET A 137 11.59 -7.80 -3.99
CA MET A 137 11.50 -7.62 -2.53
C MET A 137 10.87 -6.28 -2.13
N LEU A 138 10.07 -5.68 -3.02
CA LEU A 138 9.37 -4.43 -2.75
C LEU A 138 8.36 -4.64 -1.62
N VAL A 139 8.42 -3.81 -0.60
CA VAL A 139 7.40 -3.80 0.48
C VAL A 139 6.14 -3.15 -0.06
N VAL A 140 5.13 -3.95 -0.33
CA VAL A 140 3.86 -3.49 -0.89
C VAL A 140 2.97 -2.93 0.20
N ASP A 141 2.88 -3.64 1.32
CA ASP A 141 2.08 -3.23 2.46
C ASP A 141 2.62 -3.87 3.76
N ALA A 142 2.23 -3.33 4.90
CA ALA A 142 2.64 -3.80 6.22
C ALA A 142 1.52 -3.69 7.25
N ILE A 143 1.48 -4.66 8.16
CA ILE A 143 0.72 -4.60 9.42
C ILE A 143 1.75 -4.49 10.53
N ASP A 144 1.77 -3.36 11.21
CA ASP A 144 2.78 -3.01 12.18
C ASP A 144 2.29 -3.09 13.63
N GLY A 145 3.26 -3.20 14.56
CA GLY A 145 2.98 -3.20 16.00
C GLY A 145 2.37 -4.48 16.53
N LEU A 146 2.55 -5.62 15.84
CA LEU A 146 1.97 -6.91 16.22
C LEU A 146 2.64 -7.55 17.43
N VAL A 147 3.95 -7.39 17.56
CA VAL A 147 4.73 -7.86 18.70
C VAL A 147 5.38 -6.68 19.41
N LYS A 148 5.11 -6.53 20.67
CA LYS A 148 5.62 -5.44 21.52
C LYS A 148 6.64 -5.97 22.52
#